data_cff0283443558ceb2c74551720a1bbb7
#
_entry.id   cff0283443558ceb2c74551720a1bbb7
#
_cell.length_a   1.000
_cell.length_b   1.000
_cell.length_c   1.000
_cell.angle_alpha   90.00
_cell.angle_beta   90.00
_cell.angle_gamma   90.00
#
_symmetry.space_group_name_H-M   'P 1'
#
loop_
_entity.id
_entity.type
_entity.pdbx_description
1 polymer ?
#
loop_
_entity_poly.entity_id
_entity_poly.type
_entity_poly.pdbx_seq_one_letter_code
_entity_poly.pdbx_strand_id
1 'polypeptide(L)'
;MSDANPTAGLSDQRKLLIFGVMAFGQFMALLDIQIVAGSLGSIQAGLSAGPDEIAWVQTAYLMAEIVMIPLAAFLSQAISTRWLFTASAALFTISSLMCGLAWDIDSMIVFRAIQGFTGGAMVPTVFATGFAMFDGPKRAMIPAILGMVSTLAPTLGPSVGGWVTDVADWRWIFFMNVIPGVAITAILPFLGKVDEPNLSMLRKIDWLHVGSLAVFLGGLQYVLEEGPRHEWFTDTGVASAAWISVVGAVVFFERTFFSTMPVIKLTPFKRPTFAMACVLNLVIGFGLYSATYLTPVFLGRVRGFTSMQIGGTVFVAGLTMAVAAPIAARLSTKVDGRYVIGVGFCFFALGLWMFSNITSNWGFFELLLPQAVRGFAVLLCIVPAVGMALNGVAPSELRYASGLFNLMRNLGGAIGIAVVNTWIGDFARTHTLRLSESMSDNPEHAGGLISGLTAYASRFTPDPAIALGQAQSQLVRIVGREAATLAFADVFRLMAWIFIAALVIVPFCKPAPTDGPPVSEH
;
A
#
# COMPACT_ATOMS: atom_id res chain seq x y z
N MET A 1 16.42 -13.63 -36.05
CA MET A 1 15.45 -12.57 -36.44
C MET A 1 15.74 -11.42 -35.50
N SER A 2 16.14 -10.27 -36.03
CA SER A 2 16.71 -9.16 -35.29
C SER A 2 15.78 -8.65 -34.19
N ASP A 3 16.30 -8.63 -32.96
CA ASP A 3 15.71 -7.94 -31.80
C ASP A 3 15.76 -6.40 -32.00
N ALA A 4 15.03 -5.90 -32.99
CA ALA A 4 14.87 -4.48 -33.16
C ALA A 4 13.98 -4.01 -31.98
N ASN A 5 14.58 -3.30 -31.03
CA ASN A 5 13.85 -2.69 -29.90
C ASN A 5 12.72 -1.82 -30.49
N PRO A 6 11.43 -2.19 -30.35
CA PRO A 6 10.31 -1.49 -30.98
C PRO A 6 10.18 -0.04 -30.51
N THR A 7 10.84 0.31 -29.40
CA THR A 7 10.88 1.68 -28.87
C THR A 7 12.01 2.54 -29.46
N ALA A 8 12.94 1.95 -30.26
CA ALA A 8 14.08 2.68 -30.85
C ALA A 8 13.63 3.76 -31.86
N GLY A 9 12.46 3.60 -32.47
CA GLY A 9 11.87 4.58 -33.40
C GLY A 9 11.03 5.69 -32.75
N LEU A 10 10.83 5.66 -31.43
CA LEU A 10 10.03 6.66 -30.73
C LEU A 10 10.87 7.87 -30.31
N SER A 11 10.38 9.09 -30.59
CA SER A 11 11.04 10.29 -30.07
C SER A 11 10.98 10.32 -28.53
N ASP A 12 11.96 10.99 -27.90
CA ASP A 12 12.01 11.13 -26.44
C ASP A 12 10.75 11.77 -25.86
N GLN A 13 10.14 12.71 -26.57
CA GLN A 13 8.87 13.33 -26.17
C GLN A 13 7.72 12.32 -26.15
N ARG A 14 7.63 11.43 -27.13
CA ARG A 14 6.62 10.37 -27.15
C ARG A 14 6.83 9.34 -26.03
N LYS A 15 8.09 8.96 -25.78
CA LYS A 15 8.43 8.09 -24.64
C LYS A 15 8.00 8.68 -23.31
N LEU A 16 8.29 9.97 -23.09
CA LEU A 16 7.87 10.69 -21.89
C LEU A 16 6.34 10.80 -21.77
N LEU A 17 5.65 11.03 -22.89
CA LEU A 17 4.19 11.10 -22.89
C LEU A 17 3.55 9.75 -22.58
N ILE A 18 4.00 8.66 -23.19
CA ILE A 18 3.54 7.29 -22.88
C ILE A 18 3.75 6.99 -21.40
N PHE A 19 4.97 7.22 -20.90
CA PHE A 19 5.31 6.98 -19.50
C PHE A 19 4.46 7.85 -18.55
N GLY A 20 4.26 9.14 -18.87
CA GLY A 20 3.44 10.06 -18.08
C GLY A 20 1.98 9.63 -17.99
N VAL A 21 1.38 9.23 -19.12
CA VAL A 21 0.00 8.75 -19.18
C VAL A 21 -0.15 7.45 -18.36
N MET A 22 0.81 6.52 -18.48
CA MET A 22 0.79 5.28 -17.70
C MET A 22 1.02 5.55 -16.20
N ALA A 23 1.95 6.44 -15.84
CA ALA A 23 2.21 6.82 -14.43
C ALA A 23 0.98 7.51 -13.80
N PHE A 24 0.24 8.31 -14.58
CA PHE A 24 -1.02 8.90 -14.13
C PHE A 24 -2.11 7.85 -13.92
N GLY A 25 -2.20 6.84 -14.79
CA GLY A 25 -3.09 5.70 -14.58
C GLY A 25 -2.75 4.90 -13.32
N GLN A 26 -1.45 4.67 -13.05
CA GLN A 26 -0.99 4.07 -11.79
C GLN A 26 -1.41 4.93 -10.58
N PHE A 27 -1.23 6.25 -10.67
CA PHE A 27 -1.66 7.18 -9.60
C PHE A 27 -3.15 7.05 -9.33
N MET A 28 -3.98 7.03 -10.38
CA MET A 28 -5.43 6.88 -10.28
C MET A 28 -5.82 5.57 -9.57
N ALA A 29 -5.22 4.44 -9.94
CA ALA A 29 -5.51 3.14 -9.32
C ALA A 29 -5.12 3.11 -7.83
N LEU A 30 -3.95 3.65 -7.47
CA LEU A 30 -3.48 3.71 -6.08
C LEU A 30 -4.28 4.71 -5.24
N LEU A 31 -4.70 5.81 -5.84
CA LEU A 31 -5.51 6.83 -5.17
C LEU A 31 -6.91 6.28 -4.83
N ASP A 32 -7.52 5.52 -5.75
CA ASP A 32 -8.84 4.91 -5.57
C ASP A 32 -8.91 4.02 -4.32
N ILE A 33 -7.88 3.19 -4.08
CA ILE A 33 -7.80 2.33 -2.89
C ILE A 33 -7.93 3.16 -1.60
N GLN A 34 -7.23 4.27 -1.54
CA GLN A 34 -7.13 5.08 -0.32
C GLN A 34 -8.32 6.03 -0.14
N ILE A 35 -8.89 6.52 -1.23
CA ILE A 35 -10.13 7.31 -1.20
C ILE A 35 -11.26 6.46 -0.62
N VAL A 36 -11.42 5.24 -1.13
CA VAL A 36 -12.46 4.31 -0.66
C VAL A 36 -12.24 3.94 0.80
N ALA A 37 -11.01 3.62 1.21
CA ALA A 37 -10.66 3.33 2.60
C ALA A 37 -11.03 4.49 3.55
N GLY A 38 -10.82 5.74 3.12
CA GLY A 38 -11.19 6.93 3.87
C GLY A 38 -12.70 7.22 3.90
N SER A 39 -13.47 6.60 3.01
CA SER A 39 -14.91 6.87 2.81
C SER A 39 -15.82 5.70 3.18
N LEU A 40 -15.28 4.62 3.77
CA LEU A 40 -16.03 3.40 4.08
C LEU A 40 -17.29 3.66 4.94
N GLY A 41 -17.21 4.58 5.91
CA GLY A 41 -18.36 4.93 6.74
C GLY A 41 -19.51 5.57 5.95
N SER A 42 -19.20 6.43 4.97
CA SER A 42 -20.20 7.05 4.10
C SER A 42 -20.81 6.03 3.12
N ILE A 43 -20.00 5.10 2.61
CA ILE A 43 -20.46 4.00 1.74
C ILE A 43 -21.36 3.06 2.55
N GLN A 44 -20.98 2.71 3.79
CA GLN A 44 -21.75 1.87 4.69
C GLN A 44 -23.15 2.44 4.93
N ALA A 45 -23.21 3.73 5.27
CA ALA A 45 -24.48 4.43 5.48
C ALA A 45 -25.31 4.49 4.19
N GLY A 46 -24.66 4.77 3.04
CA GLY A 46 -25.33 4.90 1.74
C GLY A 46 -25.90 3.60 1.18
N LEU A 47 -25.29 2.46 1.50
CA LEU A 47 -25.75 1.13 1.09
C LEU A 47 -26.49 0.37 2.20
N SER A 48 -26.65 0.98 3.39
CA SER A 48 -27.25 0.35 4.58
C SER A 48 -26.58 -0.98 4.95
N ALA A 49 -25.25 -1.06 4.77
CA ALA A 49 -24.45 -2.26 4.96
C ALA A 49 -24.13 -2.51 6.44
N GLY A 50 -24.02 -3.78 6.81
CA GLY A 50 -23.53 -4.19 8.14
C GLY A 50 -22.05 -3.85 8.37
N PRO A 51 -21.58 -3.79 9.64
CA PRO A 51 -20.17 -3.51 9.95
C PRO A 51 -19.19 -4.54 9.38
N ASP A 52 -19.60 -5.79 9.26
CA ASP A 52 -18.79 -6.88 8.72
C ASP A 52 -18.80 -6.89 7.19
N GLU A 53 -19.94 -6.51 6.59
CA GLU A 53 -20.12 -6.48 5.14
C GLU A 53 -19.31 -5.36 4.49
N ILE A 54 -19.27 -4.18 5.10
CA ILE A 54 -18.55 -3.02 4.53
C ILE A 54 -17.04 -3.27 4.36
N ALA A 55 -16.45 -4.12 5.19
CA ALA A 55 -15.07 -4.50 5.10
C ALA A 55 -14.74 -5.14 3.74
N TRP A 56 -15.66 -5.94 3.20
CA TRP A 56 -15.50 -6.62 1.92
C TRP A 56 -15.31 -5.68 0.73
N VAL A 57 -15.77 -4.44 0.81
CA VAL A 57 -15.54 -3.42 -0.23
C VAL A 57 -14.04 -3.19 -0.44
N GLN A 58 -13.24 -3.24 0.62
CA GLN A 58 -11.79 -3.11 0.55
C GLN A 58 -11.12 -4.47 0.31
N THR A 59 -11.50 -5.49 1.06
CA THR A 59 -10.93 -6.84 1.03
C THR A 59 -11.03 -7.45 -0.36
N ALA A 60 -12.19 -7.39 -1.03
CA ALA A 60 -12.39 -7.92 -2.37
C ALA A 60 -11.50 -7.27 -3.43
N TYR A 61 -11.31 -5.94 -3.33
CA TYR A 61 -10.39 -5.21 -4.21
C TYR A 61 -8.95 -5.71 -4.03
N LEU A 62 -8.45 -5.74 -2.79
CA LEU A 62 -7.07 -6.10 -2.47
C LEU A 62 -6.76 -7.56 -2.80
N MET A 63 -7.71 -8.48 -2.56
CA MET A 63 -7.59 -9.88 -2.95
C MET A 63 -7.44 -10.04 -4.47
N ALA A 64 -8.22 -9.32 -5.24
CA ALA A 64 -8.17 -9.38 -6.70
C ALA A 64 -6.91 -8.69 -7.26
N GLU A 65 -6.51 -7.57 -6.68
CA GLU A 65 -5.31 -6.81 -7.04
C GLU A 65 -4.04 -7.64 -6.87
N ILE A 66 -3.86 -8.28 -5.71
CA ILE A 66 -2.63 -9.02 -5.41
C ILE A 66 -2.42 -10.22 -6.34
N VAL A 67 -3.49 -10.83 -6.83
CA VAL A 67 -3.46 -11.89 -7.83
C VAL A 67 -3.03 -11.36 -9.19
N MET A 68 -3.52 -10.20 -9.59
CA MET A 68 -3.24 -9.63 -10.91
C MET A 68 -1.81 -9.07 -11.02
N ILE A 69 -1.20 -8.58 -9.95
CA ILE A 69 0.15 -8.02 -9.97
C ILE A 69 1.17 -8.95 -10.63
N PRO A 70 1.37 -10.21 -10.19
CA PRO A 70 2.31 -11.11 -10.84
C PRO A 70 1.80 -11.64 -12.19
N LEU A 71 0.49 -11.80 -12.37
CA LEU A 71 -0.12 -12.24 -13.62
C LEU A 71 0.08 -11.22 -14.76
N ALA A 72 0.13 -9.92 -14.43
CA ALA A 72 0.34 -8.84 -15.40
C ALA A 72 1.64 -9.01 -16.21
N ALA A 73 2.67 -9.61 -15.63
CA ALA A 73 3.93 -9.89 -16.32
C ALA A 73 3.75 -10.87 -17.50
N PHE A 74 2.96 -11.92 -17.31
CA PHE A 74 2.62 -12.87 -18.36
C PHE A 74 1.68 -12.24 -19.40
N LEU A 75 0.61 -11.60 -18.96
CA LEU A 75 -0.38 -10.97 -19.83
C LEU A 75 0.24 -9.86 -20.70
N SER A 76 1.17 -9.07 -20.15
CA SER A 76 1.84 -8.02 -20.92
C SER A 76 2.72 -8.59 -22.06
N GLN A 77 3.24 -9.80 -21.91
CA GLN A 77 3.96 -10.48 -23.00
C GLN A 77 2.99 -11.07 -24.03
N ALA A 78 1.85 -11.59 -23.57
CA ALA A 78 0.87 -12.24 -24.44
C ALA A 78 0.12 -11.24 -25.32
N ILE A 79 -0.41 -10.15 -24.74
CA ILE A 79 -1.27 -9.19 -25.44
C ILE A 79 -0.62 -7.84 -25.72
N SER A 80 0.67 -7.65 -25.40
CA SER A 80 1.43 -6.38 -25.38
C SER A 80 1.12 -5.51 -24.17
N THR A 81 2.15 -4.87 -23.65
CA THR A 81 2.07 -3.96 -22.49
C THR A 81 1.08 -2.82 -22.73
N ARG A 82 1.12 -2.23 -23.95
CA ARG A 82 0.20 -1.17 -24.35
C ARG A 82 -1.25 -1.61 -24.28
N TRP A 83 -1.58 -2.75 -24.87
CA TRP A 83 -2.98 -3.24 -24.90
C TRP A 83 -3.44 -3.74 -23.53
N LEU A 84 -2.56 -4.38 -22.76
CA LEU A 84 -2.89 -4.77 -21.39
C LEU A 84 -3.23 -3.53 -20.56
N PHE A 85 -2.39 -2.49 -20.60
CA PHE A 85 -2.62 -1.27 -19.83
C PHE A 85 -3.90 -0.54 -20.27
N THR A 86 -4.13 -0.43 -21.59
CA THR A 86 -5.35 0.19 -22.13
C THR A 86 -6.61 -0.57 -21.71
N ALA A 87 -6.60 -1.90 -21.82
CA ALA A 87 -7.73 -2.73 -21.40
C ALA A 87 -7.95 -2.65 -19.88
N SER A 88 -6.87 -2.66 -19.10
CA SER A 88 -6.95 -2.50 -17.64
C SER A 88 -7.52 -1.14 -17.25
N ALA A 89 -7.08 -0.05 -17.88
CA ALA A 89 -7.61 1.28 -17.64
C ALA A 89 -9.10 1.40 -18.04
N ALA A 90 -9.48 0.81 -19.18
CA ALA A 90 -10.86 0.80 -19.62
C ALA A 90 -11.77 0.03 -18.64
N LEU A 91 -11.39 -1.19 -18.29
CA LEU A 91 -12.16 -2.03 -17.37
C LEU A 91 -12.18 -1.45 -15.95
N PHE A 92 -11.07 -0.87 -15.48
CA PHE A 92 -11.01 -0.13 -14.22
C PHE A 92 -12.00 1.04 -14.22
N THR A 93 -12.06 1.80 -15.32
CA THR A 93 -12.99 2.93 -15.46
C THR A 93 -14.43 2.47 -15.47
N ILE A 94 -14.73 1.40 -16.21
CA ILE A 94 -16.09 0.83 -16.27
C ILE A 94 -16.49 0.31 -14.88
N SER A 95 -15.63 -0.47 -14.22
CA SER A 95 -15.93 -0.98 -12.88
C SER A 95 -16.03 0.13 -11.84
N SER A 96 -15.24 1.22 -11.96
CA SER A 96 -15.38 2.41 -11.12
C SER A 96 -16.76 3.06 -11.32
N LEU A 97 -17.20 3.25 -12.58
CA LEU A 97 -18.54 3.73 -12.87
C LEU A 97 -19.61 2.82 -12.25
N MET A 98 -19.45 1.51 -12.36
CA MET A 98 -20.37 0.52 -11.78
C MET A 98 -20.39 0.58 -10.24
N CYS A 99 -19.24 0.79 -9.57
CA CYS A 99 -19.18 1.02 -8.13
C CYS A 99 -19.99 2.26 -7.72
N GLY A 100 -19.87 3.36 -8.46
CA GLY A 100 -20.67 4.56 -8.22
C GLY A 100 -22.18 4.37 -8.45
N LEU A 101 -22.56 3.39 -9.26
CA LEU A 101 -23.96 3.03 -9.55
C LEU A 101 -24.43 1.81 -8.74
N ALA A 102 -23.65 1.29 -7.81
CA ALA A 102 -24.02 0.14 -6.98
C ALA A 102 -25.33 0.39 -6.22
N TRP A 103 -26.20 -0.61 -6.22
CA TRP A 103 -27.52 -0.55 -5.61
C TRP A 103 -27.60 -1.26 -4.25
N ASP A 104 -26.66 -2.18 -3.97
CA ASP A 104 -26.50 -2.90 -2.72
C ASP A 104 -25.02 -3.22 -2.45
N ILE A 105 -24.74 -3.79 -1.30
CA ILE A 105 -23.38 -4.14 -0.88
C ILE A 105 -22.77 -5.26 -1.74
N ASP A 106 -23.56 -6.24 -2.16
CA ASP A 106 -23.09 -7.37 -2.95
C ASP A 106 -22.62 -6.92 -4.33
N SER A 107 -23.40 -6.05 -5.00
CA SER A 107 -23.01 -5.46 -6.28
C SER A 107 -21.74 -4.63 -6.14
N MET A 108 -21.60 -3.86 -5.05
CA MET A 108 -20.39 -3.09 -4.75
C MET A 108 -19.18 -4.02 -4.61
N ILE A 109 -19.28 -5.11 -3.84
CA ILE A 109 -18.18 -6.08 -3.63
C ILE A 109 -17.72 -6.69 -4.96
N VAL A 110 -18.67 -7.10 -5.81
CA VAL A 110 -18.34 -7.67 -7.14
C VAL A 110 -17.63 -6.65 -8.03
N PHE A 111 -18.15 -5.41 -8.09
CA PHE A 111 -17.52 -4.37 -8.91
C PHE A 111 -16.14 -3.98 -8.37
N ARG A 112 -15.95 -3.97 -7.05
CA ARG A 112 -14.65 -3.75 -6.41
C ARG A 112 -13.64 -4.87 -6.73
N ALA A 113 -14.06 -6.12 -6.74
CA ALA A 113 -13.20 -7.23 -7.15
C ALA A 113 -12.73 -7.07 -8.62
N ILE A 114 -13.62 -6.71 -9.53
CA ILE A 114 -13.29 -6.45 -10.95
C ILE A 114 -12.32 -5.25 -11.04
N GLN A 115 -12.59 -4.18 -10.30
CA GLN A 115 -11.78 -2.97 -10.28
C GLN A 115 -10.38 -3.26 -9.74
N GLY A 116 -10.25 -4.02 -8.65
CA GLY A 116 -8.97 -4.44 -8.07
C GLY A 116 -8.17 -5.32 -9.03
N PHE A 117 -8.82 -6.30 -9.65
CA PHE A 117 -8.17 -7.16 -10.64
C PHE A 117 -7.58 -6.35 -11.81
N THR A 118 -8.34 -5.40 -12.33
CA THR A 118 -7.87 -4.59 -13.46
C THR A 118 -6.83 -3.54 -13.04
N GLY A 119 -6.98 -2.92 -11.86
CA GLY A 119 -6.03 -1.97 -11.28
C GLY A 119 -4.66 -2.59 -11.00
N GLY A 120 -4.64 -3.84 -10.54
CA GLY A 120 -3.42 -4.58 -10.20
C GLY A 120 -2.43 -4.77 -11.35
N ALA A 121 -2.88 -4.71 -12.61
CA ALA A 121 -1.99 -4.75 -13.76
C ALA A 121 -1.24 -3.44 -14.00
N MET A 122 -1.79 -2.30 -13.56
CA MET A 122 -1.28 -0.99 -13.95
C MET A 122 0.09 -0.70 -13.33
N VAL A 123 0.28 -1.03 -12.04
CA VAL A 123 1.53 -0.72 -11.32
C VAL A 123 2.76 -1.43 -11.92
N PRO A 124 2.81 -2.77 -12.04
CA PRO A 124 4.00 -3.45 -12.54
C PRO A 124 4.30 -3.15 -14.01
N THR A 125 3.26 -2.88 -14.81
CA THR A 125 3.45 -2.57 -16.23
C THR A 125 4.10 -1.21 -16.45
N VAL A 126 3.79 -0.20 -15.63
CA VAL A 126 4.45 1.12 -15.72
C VAL A 126 5.93 1.02 -15.35
N PHE A 127 6.28 0.29 -14.28
CA PHE A 127 7.67 0.05 -13.91
C PHE A 127 8.43 -0.65 -15.03
N ALA A 128 7.90 -1.75 -15.56
CA ALA A 128 8.54 -2.49 -16.65
C ALA A 128 8.73 -1.62 -17.90
N THR A 129 7.70 -0.83 -18.26
CA THR A 129 7.74 0.07 -19.42
C THR A 129 8.79 1.17 -19.25
N GLY A 130 8.81 1.83 -18.10
CA GLY A 130 9.78 2.88 -17.80
C GLY A 130 11.22 2.36 -17.94
N PHE A 131 11.53 1.21 -17.34
CA PHE A 131 12.87 0.61 -17.43
C PHE A 131 13.21 0.08 -18.83
N ALA A 132 12.23 -0.28 -19.65
CA ALA A 132 12.45 -0.73 -21.02
C ALA A 132 12.63 0.42 -22.02
N MET A 133 12.01 1.60 -21.76
CA MET A 133 12.01 2.72 -22.72
C MET A 133 13.14 3.72 -22.51
N PHE A 134 13.69 3.82 -21.29
CA PHE A 134 14.70 4.81 -20.95
C PHE A 134 16.02 4.16 -20.55
N ASP A 135 17.10 4.76 -21.03
CA ASP A 135 18.49 4.36 -20.73
C ASP A 135 19.25 5.52 -20.07
N GLY A 136 20.42 5.21 -19.49
CA GLY A 136 21.32 6.19 -18.89
C GLY A 136 20.70 7.00 -17.76
N PRO A 137 20.99 8.32 -17.67
CA PRO A 137 20.51 9.17 -16.57
C PRO A 137 18.97 9.28 -16.46
N LYS A 138 18.25 9.16 -17.60
CA LYS A 138 16.79 9.19 -17.61
C LYS A 138 16.19 7.96 -16.93
N ARG A 139 16.83 6.80 -17.04
CA ARG A 139 16.41 5.57 -16.36
C ARG A 139 16.44 5.70 -14.84
N ALA A 140 17.40 6.42 -14.29
CA ALA A 140 17.51 6.66 -12.86
C ALA A 140 16.36 7.53 -12.29
N MET A 141 15.67 8.30 -13.14
CA MET A 141 14.49 9.09 -12.72
C MET A 141 13.21 8.26 -12.58
N ILE A 142 13.13 7.09 -13.24
CA ILE A 142 11.92 6.27 -13.25
C ILE A 142 11.52 5.84 -11.82
N PRO A 143 12.42 5.26 -11.01
CA PRO A 143 12.09 4.90 -9.63
C PRO A 143 11.63 6.07 -8.77
N ALA A 144 12.21 7.26 -8.98
CA ALA A 144 11.86 8.46 -8.22
C ALA A 144 10.44 8.94 -8.55
N ILE A 145 10.08 8.98 -9.85
CA ILE A 145 8.74 9.38 -10.30
C ILE A 145 7.69 8.37 -9.82
N LEU A 146 7.94 7.08 -10.05
CA LEU A 146 6.98 6.03 -9.68
C LEU A 146 6.90 5.84 -8.15
N GLY A 147 8.01 6.03 -7.44
CA GLY A 147 8.02 6.04 -5.98
C GLY A 147 7.21 7.22 -5.42
N MET A 148 7.37 8.41 -5.99
CA MET A 148 6.57 9.58 -5.64
C MET A 148 5.08 9.34 -5.90
N VAL A 149 4.71 8.83 -7.06
CA VAL A 149 3.33 8.48 -7.42
C VAL A 149 2.74 7.47 -6.43
N SER A 150 3.51 6.40 -6.13
CA SER A 150 3.07 5.33 -5.21
C SER A 150 2.88 5.80 -3.77
N THR A 151 3.44 6.94 -3.38
CA THR A 151 3.34 7.46 -2.01
C THR A 151 2.44 8.68 -1.89
N LEU A 152 2.34 9.50 -2.95
CA LEU A 152 1.38 10.62 -2.97
C LEU A 152 -0.07 10.13 -2.97
N ALA A 153 -0.37 9.07 -3.71
CA ALA A 153 -1.72 8.53 -3.79
C ALA A 153 -2.27 8.12 -2.41
N PRO A 154 -1.58 7.28 -1.60
CA PRO A 154 -2.01 6.99 -0.23
C PRO A 154 -2.08 8.21 0.69
N THR A 155 -1.22 9.21 0.46
CA THR A 155 -1.20 10.42 1.28
C THR A 155 -2.40 11.32 1.01
N LEU A 156 -2.79 11.47 -0.25
CA LEU A 156 -3.90 12.32 -0.65
C LEU A 156 -5.27 11.65 -0.52
N GLY A 157 -5.30 10.32 -0.61
CA GLY A 157 -6.54 9.54 -0.70
C GLY A 157 -7.56 9.83 0.40
N PRO A 158 -7.21 9.69 1.69
CA PRO A 158 -8.15 9.95 2.78
C PRO A 158 -8.70 11.38 2.79
N SER A 159 -7.86 12.36 2.42
CA SER A 159 -8.25 13.78 2.37
C SER A 159 -9.21 14.06 1.23
N VAL A 160 -8.89 13.56 0.03
CA VAL A 160 -9.73 13.71 -1.16
C VAL A 160 -11.04 12.95 -0.96
N GLY A 161 -10.97 11.72 -0.42
CA GLY A 161 -12.17 10.92 -0.13
C GLY A 161 -13.10 11.58 0.86
N GLY A 162 -12.56 12.04 2.00
CA GLY A 162 -13.36 12.74 3.00
C GLY A 162 -13.95 14.05 2.46
N TRP A 163 -13.17 14.87 1.76
CA TRP A 163 -13.67 16.12 1.16
C TRP A 163 -14.79 15.86 0.13
N VAL A 164 -14.61 14.88 -0.75
CA VAL A 164 -15.62 14.54 -1.76
C VAL A 164 -16.91 14.04 -1.10
N THR A 165 -16.82 13.20 -0.07
CA THR A 165 -17.99 12.68 0.64
C THR A 165 -18.70 13.74 1.48
N ASP A 166 -17.97 14.74 1.98
CA ASP A 166 -18.54 15.84 2.77
C ASP A 166 -19.27 16.87 1.88
N VAL A 167 -18.74 17.13 0.66
CA VAL A 167 -19.28 18.16 -0.25
C VAL A 167 -20.31 17.60 -1.22
N ALA A 168 -20.19 16.31 -1.55
CA ALA A 168 -21.04 15.63 -2.52
C ALA A 168 -21.56 14.30 -1.94
N ASP A 169 -21.90 13.36 -2.77
CA ASP A 169 -22.27 11.99 -2.36
C ASP A 169 -21.04 11.06 -2.45
N TRP A 170 -20.99 9.99 -1.65
CA TRP A 170 -19.91 9.00 -1.68
C TRP A 170 -19.69 8.38 -3.08
N ARG A 171 -20.71 8.35 -3.92
CA ARG A 171 -20.63 7.84 -5.31
C ARG A 171 -19.63 8.62 -6.15
N TRP A 172 -19.41 9.89 -5.86
CA TRP A 172 -18.49 10.75 -6.61
C TRP A 172 -17.02 10.34 -6.45
N ILE A 173 -16.67 9.63 -5.38
CA ILE A 173 -15.29 9.08 -5.24
C ILE A 173 -14.97 8.08 -6.37
N PHE A 174 -15.98 7.41 -6.92
CA PHE A 174 -15.85 6.51 -8.06
C PHE A 174 -15.98 7.23 -9.40
N PHE A 175 -16.91 8.18 -9.51
CA PHE A 175 -17.12 8.92 -10.75
C PHE A 175 -15.94 9.80 -11.13
N MET A 176 -15.14 10.27 -10.17
CA MET A 176 -13.94 11.06 -10.46
C MET A 176 -12.90 10.30 -11.29
N ASN A 177 -12.89 8.96 -11.27
CA ASN A 177 -12.00 8.12 -12.07
C ASN A 177 -12.44 8.05 -13.55
N VAL A 178 -13.68 8.38 -13.88
CA VAL A 178 -14.24 8.18 -15.21
C VAL A 178 -13.57 9.07 -16.26
N ILE A 179 -13.46 10.37 -15.98
CA ILE A 179 -12.87 11.32 -16.94
C ILE A 179 -11.40 10.98 -17.23
N PRO A 180 -10.52 10.84 -16.22
CA PRO A 180 -9.12 10.49 -16.46
C PRO A 180 -8.96 9.08 -17.05
N GLY A 181 -9.78 8.11 -16.65
CA GLY A 181 -9.74 6.76 -17.19
C GLY A 181 -10.11 6.70 -18.67
N VAL A 182 -11.16 7.41 -19.08
CA VAL A 182 -11.53 7.55 -20.51
C VAL A 182 -10.41 8.24 -21.29
N ALA A 183 -9.80 9.28 -20.74
CA ALA A 183 -8.70 9.98 -21.41
C ALA A 183 -7.48 9.06 -21.62
N ILE A 184 -7.08 8.27 -20.59
CA ILE A 184 -5.99 7.30 -20.70
C ILE A 184 -6.31 6.25 -21.76
N THR A 185 -7.52 5.68 -21.70
CA THR A 185 -7.99 4.64 -22.63
C THR A 185 -8.03 5.13 -24.07
N ALA A 186 -8.43 6.37 -24.30
CA ALA A 186 -8.51 6.97 -25.62
C ALA A 186 -7.12 7.35 -26.17
N ILE A 187 -6.20 7.84 -25.34
CA ILE A 187 -4.95 8.41 -25.81
C ILE A 187 -3.87 7.33 -26.00
N LEU A 188 -3.73 6.38 -25.06
CA LEU A 188 -2.60 5.45 -25.01
C LEU A 188 -2.45 4.57 -26.27
N PRO A 189 -3.51 4.04 -26.91
CA PRO A 189 -3.40 3.24 -28.13
C PRO A 189 -2.73 3.95 -29.31
N PHE A 190 -2.84 5.29 -29.37
CA PHE A 190 -2.34 6.09 -30.48
C PHE A 190 -0.91 6.63 -30.28
N LEU A 191 -0.36 6.55 -29.07
CA LEU A 191 0.96 7.11 -28.75
C LEU A 191 2.14 6.35 -29.35
N GLY A 192 1.97 5.06 -29.66
CA GLY A 192 3.02 4.24 -30.28
C GLY A 192 3.06 2.82 -29.72
N LYS A 193 3.84 1.96 -30.39
CA LYS A 193 4.05 0.58 -29.97
C LYS A 193 5.15 0.52 -28.92
N VAL A 194 4.88 -0.14 -27.79
CA VAL A 194 5.87 -0.42 -26.75
C VAL A 194 6.54 -1.77 -27.00
N ASP A 195 5.74 -2.75 -27.41
CA ASP A 195 6.14 -4.14 -27.67
C ASP A 195 5.15 -4.81 -28.63
N GLU A 196 5.53 -5.98 -29.15
CA GLU A 196 4.67 -6.78 -30.02
C GLU A 196 3.94 -7.87 -29.22
N PRO A 197 2.66 -8.12 -29.51
CA PRO A 197 1.87 -9.16 -28.83
C PRO A 197 2.31 -10.56 -29.30
N ASN A 198 2.29 -11.52 -28.37
CA ASN A 198 2.50 -12.95 -28.65
C ASN A 198 1.30 -13.78 -28.20
N LEU A 199 0.23 -13.71 -28.98
CA LEU A 199 -1.04 -14.37 -28.65
C LEU A 199 -0.93 -15.89 -28.57
N SER A 200 0.14 -16.50 -29.13
CA SER A 200 0.35 -17.94 -29.02
C SER A 200 0.55 -18.41 -27.57
N MET A 201 1.04 -17.52 -26.71
CA MET A 201 1.19 -17.79 -25.27
C MET A 201 -0.14 -18.05 -24.58
N LEU A 202 -1.23 -17.36 -24.98
CA LEU A 202 -2.56 -17.53 -24.37
C LEU A 202 -3.13 -18.95 -24.60
N ARG A 203 -2.78 -19.60 -25.72
CA ARG A 203 -3.24 -20.96 -26.01
C ARG A 203 -2.54 -22.03 -25.15
N LYS A 204 -1.42 -21.69 -24.55
CA LYS A 204 -0.58 -22.59 -23.75
C LYS A 204 -0.63 -22.24 -22.26
N ILE A 205 -1.58 -21.41 -21.85
CA ILE A 205 -1.70 -20.98 -20.45
C ILE A 205 -2.00 -22.17 -19.54
N ASP A 206 -1.26 -22.28 -18.47
CA ASP A 206 -1.51 -23.27 -17.41
C ASP A 206 -2.58 -22.72 -16.45
N TRP A 207 -3.84 -23.05 -16.73
CA TRP A 207 -4.98 -22.59 -15.92
C TRP A 207 -4.92 -23.06 -14.46
N LEU A 208 -4.30 -24.23 -14.21
CA LEU A 208 -4.11 -24.70 -12.84
C LEU A 208 -3.10 -23.82 -12.09
N HIS A 209 -2.06 -23.36 -12.79
CA HIS A 209 -1.09 -22.40 -12.22
C HIS A 209 -1.77 -21.06 -11.90
N VAL A 210 -2.62 -20.53 -12.80
CA VAL A 210 -3.37 -19.28 -12.54
C VAL A 210 -4.36 -19.46 -11.39
N GLY A 211 -5.12 -20.56 -11.37
CA GLY A 211 -6.07 -20.86 -10.31
C GLY A 211 -5.38 -21.03 -8.94
N SER A 212 -4.26 -21.77 -8.91
CA SER A 212 -3.49 -21.94 -7.66
C SER A 212 -2.87 -20.64 -7.16
N LEU A 213 -2.42 -19.76 -8.06
CA LEU A 213 -1.97 -18.41 -7.71
C LEU A 213 -3.09 -17.59 -7.05
N ALA A 214 -4.29 -17.62 -7.66
CA ALA A 214 -5.44 -16.90 -7.14
C ALA A 214 -5.86 -17.40 -5.75
N VAL A 215 -5.90 -18.73 -5.57
CA VAL A 215 -6.20 -19.35 -4.27
C VAL A 215 -5.13 -19.02 -3.23
N PHE A 216 -3.85 -19.11 -3.59
CA PHE A 216 -2.73 -18.80 -2.70
C PHE A 216 -2.73 -17.34 -2.26
N LEU A 217 -2.60 -16.41 -3.21
CA LEU A 217 -2.46 -14.98 -2.87
C LEU A 217 -3.76 -14.37 -2.40
N GLY A 218 -4.90 -14.74 -3.00
CA GLY A 218 -6.21 -14.25 -2.57
C GLY A 218 -6.56 -14.76 -1.16
N GLY A 219 -6.34 -16.05 -0.89
CA GLY A 219 -6.52 -16.61 0.45
C GLY A 219 -5.58 -16.00 1.49
N LEU A 220 -4.31 -15.79 1.14
CA LEU A 220 -3.35 -15.11 2.02
C LEU A 220 -3.79 -13.67 2.32
N GLN A 221 -4.22 -12.92 1.30
CA GLN A 221 -4.72 -11.55 1.48
C GLN A 221 -5.94 -11.51 2.39
N TYR A 222 -6.88 -12.44 2.20
CA TYR A 222 -8.04 -12.56 3.08
C TYR A 222 -7.64 -12.80 4.54
N VAL A 223 -6.73 -13.74 4.80
CA VAL A 223 -6.24 -14.04 6.15
C VAL A 223 -5.56 -12.81 6.78
N LEU A 224 -4.79 -12.04 6.01
CA LEU A 224 -4.13 -10.84 6.51
C LEU A 224 -5.11 -9.69 6.77
N GLU A 225 -6.17 -9.57 5.98
CA GLU A 225 -7.16 -8.48 6.12
C GLU A 225 -8.15 -8.76 7.26
N GLU A 226 -8.69 -9.99 7.32
CA GLU A 226 -9.73 -10.35 8.29
C GLU A 226 -9.17 -10.95 9.60
N GLY A 227 -7.95 -11.49 9.58
CA GLY A 227 -7.32 -12.09 10.76
C GLY A 227 -7.33 -11.19 12.02
N PRO A 228 -6.90 -9.92 11.94
CA PRO A 228 -6.91 -9.02 13.10
C PRO A 228 -8.30 -8.73 13.67
N ARG A 229 -9.36 -8.84 12.87
CA ARG A 229 -10.76 -8.60 13.26
C ARG A 229 -11.37 -9.78 13.96
N HIS A 230 -11.00 -11.00 13.53
CA HIS A 230 -11.59 -12.26 13.96
C HIS A 230 -10.67 -13.08 14.88
N GLU A 231 -9.75 -12.42 15.56
CA GLU A 231 -8.80 -13.07 16.47
C GLU A 231 -8.02 -14.23 15.80
N TRP A 232 -7.68 -14.04 14.51
CA TRP A 232 -6.86 -14.95 13.69
C TRP A 232 -7.46 -16.36 13.56
N PHE A 233 -6.70 -17.37 13.90
CA PHE A 233 -7.06 -18.78 13.71
C PHE A 233 -8.07 -19.33 14.71
N THR A 234 -8.57 -18.53 15.64
CA THR A 234 -9.70 -18.89 16.49
C THR A 234 -11.01 -18.89 15.71
N ASP A 235 -11.10 -18.06 14.68
CA ASP A 235 -12.20 -18.09 13.72
C ASP A 235 -12.02 -19.19 12.68
N THR A 236 -13.08 -19.99 12.48
CA THR A 236 -13.04 -21.12 11.53
C THR A 236 -12.96 -20.68 10.07
N GLY A 237 -13.48 -19.50 9.72
CA GLY A 237 -13.42 -18.91 8.39
C GLY A 237 -11.99 -18.51 8.04
N VAL A 238 -11.32 -17.78 8.93
CA VAL A 238 -9.91 -17.38 8.75
C VAL A 238 -8.99 -18.59 8.73
N ALA A 239 -9.19 -19.56 9.66
CA ALA A 239 -8.39 -20.78 9.71
C ALA A 239 -8.56 -21.64 8.42
N SER A 240 -9.79 -21.79 7.93
CA SER A 240 -10.04 -22.54 6.69
C SER A 240 -9.43 -21.84 5.46
N ALA A 241 -9.54 -20.52 5.38
CA ALA A 241 -8.93 -19.74 4.31
C ALA A 241 -7.38 -19.86 4.34
N ALA A 242 -6.77 -19.89 5.53
CA ALA A 242 -5.33 -20.12 5.67
C ALA A 242 -4.92 -21.49 5.12
N TRP A 243 -5.65 -22.57 5.46
CA TRP A 243 -5.38 -23.91 4.93
C TRP A 243 -5.56 -23.96 3.41
N ILE A 244 -6.63 -23.37 2.88
CA ILE A 244 -6.88 -23.28 1.45
C ILE A 244 -5.74 -22.53 0.75
N SER A 245 -5.27 -21.42 1.34
CA SER A 245 -4.13 -20.66 0.83
C SER A 245 -2.84 -21.49 0.82
N VAL A 246 -2.57 -22.26 1.88
CA VAL A 246 -1.40 -23.15 1.95
C VAL A 246 -1.46 -24.24 0.86
N VAL A 247 -2.61 -24.87 0.66
CA VAL A 247 -2.79 -25.83 -0.43
C VAL A 247 -2.59 -25.17 -1.79
N GLY A 248 -3.16 -23.97 -1.98
CA GLY A 248 -2.93 -23.16 -3.18
C GLY A 248 -1.45 -22.87 -3.41
N ALA A 249 -0.71 -22.53 -2.35
CA ALA A 249 0.73 -22.26 -2.41
C ALA A 249 1.52 -23.50 -2.84
N VAL A 250 1.23 -24.67 -2.28
CA VAL A 250 1.90 -25.94 -2.66
C VAL A 250 1.72 -26.22 -4.15
N VAL A 251 0.48 -26.15 -4.65
CA VAL A 251 0.20 -26.36 -6.08
C VAL A 251 0.83 -25.28 -6.94
N PHE A 252 0.80 -24.01 -6.50
CA PHE A 252 1.42 -22.90 -7.21
C PHE A 252 2.93 -23.10 -7.36
N PHE A 253 3.65 -23.44 -6.29
CA PHE A 253 5.10 -23.67 -6.35
C PHE A 253 5.44 -24.93 -7.17
N GLU A 254 4.66 -26.00 -7.03
CA GLU A 254 4.81 -27.20 -7.87
C GLU A 254 4.73 -26.80 -9.36
N ARG A 255 3.68 -26.08 -9.76
CA ARG A 255 3.53 -25.63 -11.14
C ARG A 255 4.61 -24.64 -11.58
N THR A 256 5.06 -23.76 -10.70
CA THR A 256 6.15 -22.80 -11.01
C THR A 256 7.45 -23.52 -11.35
N PHE A 257 7.77 -24.64 -10.68
CA PHE A 257 9.02 -25.37 -10.87
C PHE A 257 8.96 -26.45 -11.94
N PHE A 258 7.80 -27.09 -12.13
CA PHE A 258 7.68 -28.27 -12.99
C PHE A 258 6.85 -28.03 -14.27
N SER A 259 6.12 -26.91 -14.40
CA SER A 259 5.40 -26.60 -15.63
C SER A 259 6.35 -26.23 -16.76
N THR A 260 6.03 -26.68 -17.96
CA THR A 260 6.81 -26.35 -19.19
C THR A 260 6.66 -24.88 -19.59
N MET A 261 5.55 -24.23 -19.23
CA MET A 261 5.30 -22.80 -19.47
C MET A 261 4.66 -22.15 -18.23
N PRO A 262 5.44 -21.90 -17.19
CA PRO A 262 4.92 -21.28 -15.98
C PRO A 262 4.47 -19.84 -16.27
N VAL A 263 3.31 -19.48 -15.74
CA VAL A 263 2.75 -18.12 -15.86
C VAL A 263 3.60 -17.11 -15.09
N ILE A 264 4.18 -17.53 -13.96
CA ILE A 264 5.13 -16.75 -13.18
C ILE A 264 6.48 -17.43 -13.21
N LYS A 265 7.52 -16.65 -13.51
CA LYS A 265 8.91 -17.12 -13.52
C LYS A 265 9.64 -16.55 -12.31
N LEU A 266 10.16 -17.43 -11.47
CA LEU A 266 11.00 -17.06 -10.31
C LEU A 266 12.49 -16.93 -10.67
N THR A 267 12.84 -17.00 -11.96
CA THR A 267 14.23 -16.87 -12.42
C THR A 267 14.94 -15.60 -11.90
N PRO A 268 14.29 -14.42 -11.76
CA PRO A 268 14.96 -13.24 -11.20
C PRO A 268 15.51 -13.47 -9.77
N PHE A 269 14.89 -14.35 -8.96
CA PHE A 269 15.38 -14.65 -7.61
C PHE A 269 16.72 -15.44 -7.58
N LYS A 270 17.14 -16.05 -8.71
CA LYS A 270 18.47 -16.64 -8.82
C LYS A 270 19.58 -15.59 -8.70
N ARG A 271 19.26 -14.33 -8.91
CA ARG A 271 20.18 -13.20 -8.73
C ARG A 271 20.13 -12.72 -7.27
N PRO A 272 21.24 -12.84 -6.51
CA PRO A 272 21.23 -12.43 -5.09
C PRO A 272 20.85 -10.95 -4.89
N THR A 273 21.28 -10.07 -5.80
CA THR A 273 20.91 -8.64 -5.75
C THR A 273 19.41 -8.42 -5.85
N PHE A 274 18.73 -9.15 -6.72
CA PHE A 274 17.27 -9.08 -6.85
C PHE A 274 16.57 -9.63 -5.61
N ALA A 275 17.00 -10.82 -5.13
CA ALA A 275 16.42 -11.44 -3.95
C ALA A 275 16.52 -10.52 -2.73
N MET A 276 17.69 -9.95 -2.47
CA MET A 276 17.90 -9.01 -1.36
C MET A 276 17.10 -7.73 -1.54
N ALA A 277 17.03 -7.17 -2.75
CA ALA A 277 16.20 -6.00 -3.03
C ALA A 277 14.71 -6.29 -2.77
N CYS A 278 14.23 -7.50 -3.08
CA CYS A 278 12.86 -7.93 -2.77
C CYS A 278 12.60 -8.01 -1.26
N VAL A 279 13.56 -8.53 -0.47
CA VAL A 279 13.46 -8.56 1.00
C VAL A 279 13.41 -7.14 1.57
N LEU A 280 14.32 -6.26 1.11
CA LEU A 280 14.30 -4.86 1.53
C LEU A 280 12.98 -4.18 1.14
N ASN A 281 12.46 -4.47 -0.05
CA ASN A 281 11.20 -3.89 -0.54
C ASN A 281 9.97 -4.39 0.25
N LEU A 282 10.01 -5.61 0.75
CA LEU A 282 9.00 -6.12 1.68
C LEU A 282 9.02 -5.34 2.99
N VAL A 283 10.20 -5.07 3.57
CA VAL A 283 10.34 -4.24 4.79
C VAL A 283 9.90 -2.79 4.52
N ILE A 284 10.26 -2.23 3.36
CA ILE A 284 9.82 -0.89 2.95
C ILE A 284 8.30 -0.86 2.84
N GLY A 285 7.70 -1.88 2.21
CA GLY A 285 6.24 -2.02 2.12
C GLY A 285 5.58 -2.09 3.49
N PHE A 286 6.11 -2.94 4.39
CA PHE A 286 5.66 -3.03 5.78
C PHE A 286 5.61 -1.66 6.44
N GLY A 287 6.71 -0.92 6.44
CA GLY A 287 6.77 0.40 7.10
C GLY A 287 5.93 1.47 6.44
N LEU A 288 5.97 1.53 5.09
CA LEU A 288 5.25 2.55 4.33
C LEU A 288 3.73 2.45 4.55
N TYR A 289 3.16 1.28 4.30
CA TYR A 289 1.71 1.10 4.39
C TYR A 289 1.21 1.16 5.83
N SER A 290 1.93 0.54 6.78
CA SER A 290 1.57 0.62 8.21
C SER A 290 1.58 2.04 8.73
N ALA A 291 2.65 2.80 8.48
CA ALA A 291 2.74 4.17 8.99
C ALA A 291 1.74 5.12 8.31
N THR A 292 1.44 4.90 7.02
CA THR A 292 0.41 5.66 6.29
C THR A 292 -0.99 5.33 6.81
N TYR A 293 -1.24 4.11 7.24
CA TYR A 293 -2.49 3.68 7.87
C TYR A 293 -2.63 4.19 9.31
N LEU A 294 -1.59 4.02 10.13
CA LEU A 294 -1.62 4.34 11.57
C LEU A 294 -1.88 5.82 11.86
N THR A 295 -1.27 6.72 11.09
CA THR A 295 -1.37 8.15 11.35
C THR A 295 -2.80 8.69 11.23
N PRO A 296 -3.56 8.44 10.13
CA PRO A 296 -4.97 8.81 10.05
C PRO A 296 -5.83 8.16 11.12
N VAL A 297 -5.58 6.88 11.42
CA VAL A 297 -6.35 6.14 12.43
C VAL A 297 -6.16 6.76 13.83
N PHE A 298 -4.93 7.13 14.18
CA PHE A 298 -4.65 7.85 15.43
C PHE A 298 -5.38 9.20 15.47
N LEU A 299 -5.26 10.00 14.42
CA LEU A 299 -5.89 11.32 14.35
C LEU A 299 -7.41 11.25 14.42
N GLY A 300 -8.02 10.26 13.76
CA GLY A 300 -9.47 10.05 13.81
C GLY A 300 -9.95 9.52 15.16
N ARG A 301 -9.36 8.43 15.65
CA ARG A 301 -9.83 7.74 16.86
C ARG A 301 -9.46 8.44 18.17
N VAL A 302 -8.24 8.98 18.28
CA VAL A 302 -7.72 9.58 19.51
C VAL A 302 -7.99 11.09 19.55
N ARG A 303 -7.80 11.78 18.43
CA ARG A 303 -7.95 13.23 18.35
C ARG A 303 -9.33 13.68 17.88
N GLY A 304 -10.12 12.81 17.25
CA GLY A 304 -11.41 13.17 16.68
C GLY A 304 -11.32 14.16 15.52
N PHE A 305 -10.18 14.15 14.77
CA PHE A 305 -10.00 15.02 13.62
C PHE A 305 -10.94 14.67 12.49
N THR A 306 -11.42 15.69 11.79
CA THR A 306 -12.17 15.52 10.54
C THR A 306 -11.25 15.03 9.43
N SER A 307 -11.81 14.43 8.37
CA SER A 307 -11.05 13.94 7.21
C SER A 307 -10.16 15.04 6.60
N MET A 308 -10.63 16.29 6.55
CA MET A 308 -9.87 17.42 6.04
C MET A 308 -8.67 17.78 6.94
N GLN A 309 -8.82 17.73 8.26
CA GLN A 309 -7.74 17.96 9.21
C GLN A 309 -6.69 16.85 9.16
N ILE A 310 -7.14 15.59 9.06
CA ILE A 310 -6.26 14.43 8.87
C ILE A 310 -5.44 14.62 7.60
N GLY A 311 -6.11 14.98 6.51
CA GLY A 311 -5.47 15.19 5.22
C GLY A 311 -4.41 16.28 5.24
N GLY A 312 -4.72 17.43 5.82
CA GLY A 312 -3.76 18.52 5.97
C GLY A 312 -2.52 18.10 6.78
N THR A 313 -2.71 17.25 7.79
CA THR A 313 -1.61 16.74 8.62
C THR A 313 -0.74 15.74 7.85
N VAL A 314 -1.35 14.79 7.15
CA VAL A 314 -0.63 13.73 6.44
C VAL A 314 0.05 14.25 5.17
N PHE A 315 -0.47 15.31 4.57
CA PHE A 315 0.07 15.95 3.36
C PHE A 315 1.54 16.37 3.50
N VAL A 316 2.01 16.69 4.71
CA VAL A 316 3.42 17.04 5.00
C VAL A 316 4.37 15.93 4.54
N ALA A 317 4.03 14.67 4.78
CA ALA A 317 4.85 13.54 4.32
C ALA A 317 4.95 13.49 2.79
N GLY A 318 3.84 13.74 2.07
CA GLY A 318 3.84 13.81 0.61
C GLY A 318 4.70 14.95 0.05
N LEU A 319 4.63 16.13 0.69
CA LEU A 319 5.44 17.27 0.29
C LEU A 319 6.94 17.00 0.44
N THR A 320 7.34 16.41 1.56
CA THR A 320 8.76 16.06 1.80
C THR A 320 9.26 14.94 0.90
N MET A 321 8.38 14.01 0.49
CA MET A 321 8.68 13.03 -0.56
C MET A 321 8.96 13.70 -1.90
N ALA A 322 8.17 14.69 -2.30
CA ALA A 322 8.39 15.43 -3.54
C ALA A 322 9.77 16.13 -3.56
N VAL A 323 10.19 16.66 -2.40
CA VAL A 323 11.54 17.24 -2.23
C VAL A 323 12.63 16.15 -2.24
N ALA A 324 12.37 15.00 -1.62
CA ALA A 324 13.32 13.89 -1.56
C ALA A 324 13.54 13.20 -2.93
N ALA A 325 12.56 13.22 -3.83
CA ALA A 325 12.61 12.53 -5.11
C ALA A 325 13.85 12.88 -5.97
N PRO A 326 14.13 14.15 -6.29
CA PRO A 326 15.32 14.51 -7.07
C PRO A 326 16.62 14.24 -6.31
N ILE A 327 16.61 14.33 -4.99
CA ILE A 327 17.77 14.03 -4.13
C ILE A 327 18.09 12.54 -4.20
N ALA A 328 17.09 11.69 -3.95
CA ALA A 328 17.23 10.24 -4.01
C ALA A 328 17.69 9.75 -5.40
N ALA A 329 17.11 10.32 -6.48
CA ALA A 329 17.52 10.01 -7.84
C ALA A 329 19.00 10.35 -8.09
N ARG A 330 19.46 11.56 -7.69
CA ARG A 330 20.85 11.98 -7.84
C ARG A 330 21.81 11.16 -6.96
N LEU A 331 21.44 10.86 -5.71
CA LEU A 331 22.26 10.04 -4.83
C LEU A 331 22.43 8.62 -5.42
N SER A 332 21.36 8.02 -5.90
CA SER A 332 21.39 6.65 -6.48
C SER A 332 22.25 6.53 -7.74
N THR A 333 22.59 7.65 -8.41
CA THR A 333 23.54 7.65 -9.55
C THR A 333 24.98 7.90 -9.15
N LYS A 334 25.23 8.53 -7.99
CA LYS A 334 26.57 8.94 -7.55
C LYS A 334 27.15 8.08 -6.43
N VAL A 335 26.28 7.47 -5.64
CA VAL A 335 26.62 6.70 -4.45
C VAL A 335 26.05 5.29 -4.58
N ASP A 336 26.76 4.30 -4.06
CA ASP A 336 26.24 2.93 -4.01
C ASP A 336 24.87 2.89 -3.30
N GLY A 337 23.90 2.27 -3.96
CA GLY A 337 22.52 2.20 -3.48
C GLY A 337 22.36 1.63 -2.06
N ARG A 338 23.31 0.79 -1.62
CA ARG A 338 23.36 0.23 -0.26
C ARG A 338 23.47 1.32 0.80
N TYR A 339 24.36 2.27 0.62
CA TYR A 339 24.52 3.37 1.58
C TYR A 339 23.30 4.29 1.59
N VAL A 340 22.71 4.54 0.41
CA VAL A 340 21.50 5.36 0.29
C VAL A 340 20.32 4.71 1.01
N ILE A 341 20.11 3.39 0.82
CA ILE A 341 19.07 2.62 1.55
C ILE A 341 19.35 2.62 3.05
N GLY A 342 20.61 2.39 3.46
CA GLY A 342 20.98 2.39 4.88
C GLY A 342 20.64 3.72 5.55
N VAL A 343 21.01 4.84 4.93
CA VAL A 343 20.64 6.19 5.39
C VAL A 343 19.11 6.35 5.40
N GLY A 344 18.43 5.89 4.35
CA GLY A 344 16.97 5.89 4.28
C GLY A 344 16.32 5.14 5.45
N PHE A 345 16.81 3.95 5.78
CA PHE A 345 16.31 3.15 6.92
C PHE A 345 16.57 3.84 8.25
N CYS A 346 17.74 4.47 8.44
CA CYS A 346 18.03 5.25 9.65
C CYS A 346 17.04 6.43 9.81
N PHE A 347 16.80 7.20 8.74
CA PHE A 347 15.82 8.29 8.78
C PHE A 347 14.39 7.78 8.97
N PHE A 348 14.03 6.65 8.38
CA PHE A 348 12.71 6.07 8.56
C PHE A 348 12.50 5.61 10.01
N ALA A 349 13.49 4.90 10.57
CA ALA A 349 13.51 4.50 11.98
C ALA A 349 13.44 5.72 12.91
N LEU A 350 14.20 6.78 12.62
CA LEU A 350 14.16 8.03 13.38
C LEU A 350 12.77 8.66 13.34
N GLY A 351 12.15 8.76 12.17
CA GLY A 351 10.79 9.27 12.02
C GLY A 351 9.77 8.47 12.85
N LEU A 352 9.83 7.14 12.78
CA LEU A 352 8.98 6.26 13.60
C LEU A 352 9.27 6.39 15.10
N TRP A 353 10.55 6.52 15.49
CA TRP A 353 10.94 6.74 16.87
C TRP A 353 10.39 8.08 17.41
N MET A 354 10.39 9.13 16.59
CA MET A 354 9.75 10.39 16.97
C MET A 354 8.25 10.21 17.21
N PHE A 355 7.56 9.43 16.37
CA PHE A 355 6.15 9.06 16.57
C PHE A 355 5.93 8.23 17.85
N SER A 356 6.92 7.50 18.36
CA SER A 356 6.76 6.72 19.60
C SER A 356 6.61 7.58 20.86
N ASN A 357 6.80 8.89 20.75
CA ASN A 357 6.56 9.85 21.84
C ASN A 357 5.20 10.56 21.71
N ILE A 358 4.30 10.03 20.88
CA ILE A 358 2.98 10.59 20.63
C ILE A 358 2.15 10.67 21.91
N THR A 359 1.43 11.77 22.09
CA THR A 359 0.50 11.97 23.20
C THR A 359 -0.91 12.24 22.67
N SER A 360 -1.91 12.07 23.51
CA SER A 360 -3.30 12.33 23.17
C SER A 360 -3.60 13.79 22.74
N ASN A 361 -2.64 14.69 22.91
CA ASN A 361 -2.77 16.11 22.55
C ASN A 361 -2.04 16.49 21.26
N TRP A 362 -1.23 15.60 20.68
CA TRP A 362 -0.50 15.90 19.45
C TRP A 362 -1.46 16.22 18.29
N GLY A 363 -1.14 17.28 17.57
CA GLY A 363 -1.85 17.75 16.38
C GLY A 363 -0.89 18.00 15.22
N PHE A 364 -1.25 18.92 14.36
CA PHE A 364 -0.49 19.23 13.14
C PHE A 364 0.98 19.60 13.42
N PHE A 365 1.24 20.50 14.37
CA PHE A 365 2.58 21.04 14.60
C PHE A 365 3.55 20.02 15.19
N GLU A 366 3.08 19.20 16.14
CA GLU A 366 3.88 18.15 16.76
C GLU A 366 4.19 17.02 15.77
N LEU A 367 3.25 16.72 14.88
CA LEU A 367 3.38 15.68 13.84
C LEU A 367 4.18 16.17 12.62
N LEU A 368 4.39 17.48 12.45
CA LEU A 368 5.06 18.04 11.29
C LEU A 368 6.46 17.44 11.07
N LEU A 369 7.31 17.48 12.09
CA LEU A 369 8.68 17.01 12.00
C LEU A 369 8.78 15.48 11.82
N PRO A 370 8.08 14.63 12.61
CA PRO A 370 8.03 13.18 12.38
C PRO A 370 7.56 12.81 10.96
N GLN A 371 6.52 13.47 10.46
CA GLN A 371 6.00 13.27 9.10
C GLN A 371 7.02 13.66 8.02
N ALA A 372 7.69 14.81 8.21
CA ALA A 372 8.69 15.31 7.29
C ALA A 372 9.90 14.36 7.19
N VAL A 373 10.43 13.92 8.33
CA VAL A 373 11.56 12.98 8.39
C VAL A 373 11.20 11.66 7.74
N ARG A 374 10.03 11.10 8.06
CA ARG A 374 9.55 9.85 7.48
C ARG A 374 9.32 9.98 5.98
N GLY A 375 8.64 11.05 5.54
CA GLY A 375 8.38 11.29 4.12
C GLY A 375 9.66 11.40 3.31
N PHE A 376 10.65 12.12 3.81
CA PHE A 376 11.98 12.23 3.19
C PHE A 376 12.66 10.85 3.06
N ALA A 377 12.59 10.03 4.11
CA ALA A 377 13.21 8.72 4.18
C ALA A 377 12.67 7.73 3.15
N VAL A 378 11.36 7.75 2.89
CA VAL A 378 10.69 6.76 2.01
C VAL A 378 11.35 6.68 0.64
N LEU A 379 11.63 7.81 -0.01
CA LEU A 379 12.22 7.80 -1.35
C LEU A 379 13.72 7.47 -1.33
N LEU A 380 14.44 7.74 -0.24
CA LEU A 380 15.80 7.23 -0.05
C LEU A 380 15.83 5.70 0.08
N CYS A 381 14.73 5.07 0.48
CA CYS A 381 14.60 3.62 0.53
C CYS A 381 14.16 3.05 -0.84
N ILE A 382 13.07 3.58 -1.43
CA ILE A 382 12.43 3.02 -2.63
C ILE A 382 13.32 3.15 -3.86
N VAL A 383 13.88 4.35 -4.11
CA VAL A 383 14.58 4.64 -5.37
C VAL A 383 15.78 3.71 -5.59
N PRO A 384 16.72 3.57 -4.64
CA PRO A 384 17.83 2.65 -4.82
C PRO A 384 17.40 1.17 -4.78
N ALA A 385 16.37 0.79 -4.00
CA ALA A 385 15.86 -0.59 -3.97
C ALA A 385 15.34 -1.02 -5.35
N VAL A 386 14.55 -0.16 -6.03
CA VAL A 386 14.09 -0.39 -7.40
C VAL A 386 15.28 -0.50 -8.37
N GLY A 387 16.27 0.40 -8.23
CA GLY A 387 17.50 0.35 -9.05
C GLY A 387 18.24 -0.96 -8.86
N MET A 388 18.46 -1.42 -7.63
CA MET A 388 19.13 -2.70 -7.33
C MET A 388 18.34 -3.90 -7.87
N ALA A 389 17.01 -3.85 -7.83
CA ALA A 389 16.18 -4.93 -8.35
C ALA A 389 16.18 -5.02 -9.88
N LEU A 390 16.01 -3.88 -10.56
CA LEU A 390 15.69 -3.86 -11.99
C LEU A 390 16.86 -3.50 -12.90
N ASN A 391 17.96 -2.91 -12.37
CA ASN A 391 19.15 -2.66 -13.17
C ASN A 391 19.88 -3.98 -13.49
N GLY A 392 20.32 -4.10 -14.75
CA GLY A 392 21.02 -5.30 -15.24
C GLY A 392 20.13 -6.55 -15.37
N VAL A 393 18.81 -6.43 -15.23
CA VAL A 393 17.86 -7.50 -15.60
C VAL A 393 17.70 -7.53 -17.11
N ALA A 394 17.74 -8.72 -17.70
CA ALA A 394 17.52 -8.89 -19.12
C ALA A 394 16.12 -8.37 -19.53
N PRO A 395 15.98 -7.73 -20.70
CA PRO A 395 14.69 -7.19 -21.15
C PRO A 395 13.55 -8.22 -21.17
N SER A 396 13.86 -9.48 -21.43
CA SER A 396 12.91 -10.60 -21.43
C SER A 396 12.38 -10.95 -20.03
N GLU A 397 13.16 -10.68 -18.97
CA GLU A 397 12.82 -10.98 -17.58
C GLU A 397 12.31 -9.75 -16.81
N LEU A 398 12.49 -8.55 -17.36
CA LEU A 398 12.20 -7.28 -16.69
C LEU A 398 10.74 -7.18 -16.22
N ARG A 399 9.78 -7.72 -16.98
CA ARG A 399 8.35 -7.74 -16.63
C ARG A 399 8.09 -8.61 -15.40
N TYR A 400 8.69 -9.82 -15.37
CA TYR A 400 8.56 -10.73 -14.22
C TYR A 400 9.25 -10.14 -12.98
N ALA A 401 10.45 -9.58 -13.14
CA ALA A 401 11.16 -8.92 -12.05
C ALA A 401 10.36 -7.74 -11.49
N SER A 402 9.78 -6.89 -12.34
CA SER A 402 8.93 -5.77 -11.92
C SER A 402 7.69 -6.25 -11.17
N GLY A 403 6.99 -7.27 -11.68
CA GLY A 403 5.81 -7.85 -11.04
C GLY A 403 6.14 -8.42 -9.67
N LEU A 404 7.19 -9.25 -9.57
CA LEU A 404 7.61 -9.87 -8.30
C LEU A 404 8.09 -8.82 -7.28
N PHE A 405 8.82 -7.81 -7.73
CA PHE A 405 9.29 -6.73 -6.86
C PHE A 405 8.11 -5.94 -6.26
N ASN A 406 7.10 -5.58 -7.09
CA ASN A 406 5.89 -4.91 -6.61
C ASN A 406 5.04 -5.82 -5.71
N LEU A 407 4.93 -7.12 -6.04
CA LEU A 407 4.27 -8.10 -5.18
C LEU A 407 4.88 -8.12 -3.77
N MET A 408 6.23 -8.14 -3.66
CA MET A 408 6.91 -8.12 -2.35
C MET A 408 6.57 -6.87 -1.55
N ARG A 409 6.51 -5.70 -2.19
CA ARG A 409 6.11 -4.47 -1.50
C ARG A 409 4.67 -4.51 -1.01
N ASN A 410 3.72 -4.94 -1.85
CA ASN A 410 2.31 -5.01 -1.48
C ASN A 410 2.07 -6.06 -0.40
N LEU A 411 2.73 -7.23 -0.50
CA LEU A 411 2.67 -8.26 0.52
C LEU A 411 3.25 -7.75 1.86
N GLY A 412 4.39 -7.04 1.81
CA GLY A 412 4.95 -6.38 2.99
C GLY A 412 3.96 -5.40 3.62
N GLY A 413 3.23 -4.64 2.79
CA GLY A 413 2.19 -3.73 3.24
C GLY A 413 1.00 -4.44 3.90
N ALA A 414 0.50 -5.50 3.28
CA ALA A 414 -0.59 -6.30 3.84
C ALA A 414 -0.21 -6.93 5.18
N ILE A 415 0.97 -7.57 5.26
CA ILE A 415 1.53 -8.09 6.51
C ILE A 415 1.67 -6.97 7.55
N GLY A 416 2.17 -5.82 7.12
CA GLY A 416 2.38 -4.67 8.01
C GLY A 416 1.08 -4.18 8.63
N ILE A 417 0.04 -3.96 7.84
CA ILE A 417 -1.27 -3.51 8.33
C ILE A 417 -1.89 -4.55 9.27
N ALA A 418 -1.82 -5.84 8.91
CA ALA A 418 -2.33 -6.93 9.73
C ALA A 418 -1.65 -6.98 11.11
N VAL A 419 -0.31 -6.94 11.12
CA VAL A 419 0.49 -7.00 12.34
C VAL A 419 0.25 -5.78 13.22
N VAL A 420 0.26 -4.55 12.67
CA VAL A 420 0.06 -3.35 13.48
C VAL A 420 -1.37 -3.25 14.03
N ASN A 421 -2.38 -3.72 13.30
CA ASN A 421 -3.75 -3.78 13.82
C ASN A 421 -3.87 -4.73 15.01
N THR A 422 -3.26 -5.92 14.92
CA THR A 422 -3.20 -6.88 16.03
C THR A 422 -2.50 -6.26 17.24
N TRP A 423 -1.31 -5.67 17.05
CA TRP A 423 -0.56 -5.04 18.13
C TRP A 423 -1.31 -3.88 18.79
N ILE A 424 -2.00 -3.01 18.00
CA ILE A 424 -2.82 -1.94 18.59
C ILE A 424 -3.90 -2.52 19.49
N GLY A 425 -4.60 -3.56 19.05
CA GLY A 425 -5.65 -4.22 19.84
C GLY A 425 -5.09 -4.78 21.17
N ASP A 426 -4.00 -5.54 21.09
CA ASP A 426 -3.39 -6.19 22.24
C ASP A 426 -2.78 -5.19 23.22
N PHE A 427 -2.05 -4.19 22.73
CA PHE A 427 -1.46 -3.15 23.59
C PHE A 427 -2.51 -2.24 24.19
N ALA A 428 -3.55 -1.86 23.44
CA ALA A 428 -4.64 -1.07 23.99
C ALA A 428 -5.36 -1.81 25.13
N ARG A 429 -5.62 -3.11 24.96
CA ARG A 429 -6.18 -3.98 26.01
C ARG A 429 -5.26 -4.03 27.25
N THR A 430 -3.96 -4.23 27.03
CA THR A 430 -2.96 -4.29 28.11
C THR A 430 -2.83 -2.95 28.84
N HIS A 431 -2.77 -1.82 28.12
CA HIS A 431 -2.68 -0.51 28.74
C HIS A 431 -3.99 -0.13 29.47
N THR A 432 -5.15 -0.51 28.95
CA THR A 432 -6.43 -0.30 29.64
C THR A 432 -6.44 -1.02 30.99
N LEU A 433 -5.99 -2.27 31.03
CA LEU A 433 -5.90 -3.03 32.28
C LEU A 433 -4.94 -2.36 33.27
N ARG A 434 -3.73 -2.01 32.84
CA ARG A 434 -2.71 -1.37 33.70
C ARG A 434 -3.18 -0.01 34.24
N LEU A 435 -3.82 0.81 33.41
CA LEU A 435 -4.37 2.09 33.87
C LEU A 435 -5.51 1.88 34.87
N SER A 436 -6.38 0.89 34.65
CA SER A 436 -7.46 0.56 35.57
C SER A 436 -6.94 0.03 36.91
N GLU A 437 -5.90 -0.83 36.90
CA GLU A 437 -5.21 -1.32 38.09
C GLU A 437 -4.58 -0.15 38.87
N SER A 438 -3.84 0.73 38.21
CA SER A 438 -3.23 1.88 38.87
C SER A 438 -4.23 2.85 39.49
N MET A 439 -5.45 2.94 38.95
CA MET A 439 -6.54 3.70 39.54
C MET A 439 -7.15 3.00 40.77
N SER A 440 -7.21 1.66 40.74
CA SER A 440 -7.66 0.86 41.88
C SER A 440 -6.67 0.92 43.06
N ASP A 441 -5.37 0.94 42.74
CA ASP A 441 -4.28 1.05 43.73
C ASP A 441 -4.21 2.45 44.38
N ASN A 442 -4.75 3.48 43.71
CA ASN A 442 -4.80 4.86 44.22
C ASN A 442 -6.24 5.39 44.31
N PRO A 443 -7.06 4.89 45.24
CA PRO A 443 -8.49 5.20 45.32
C PRO A 443 -8.77 6.69 45.60
N GLU A 444 -7.88 7.38 46.31
CA GLU A 444 -8.01 8.83 46.58
C GLU A 444 -7.89 9.64 45.28
N HIS A 445 -6.92 9.31 44.43
CA HIS A 445 -6.72 9.97 43.14
C HIS A 445 -7.89 9.68 42.20
N ALA A 446 -8.31 8.42 42.10
CA ALA A 446 -9.45 8.00 41.30
C ALA A 446 -10.75 8.66 41.78
N GLY A 447 -10.97 8.70 43.10
CA GLY A 447 -12.11 9.38 43.72
C GLY A 447 -12.12 10.89 43.45
N GLY A 448 -10.94 11.53 43.49
CA GLY A 448 -10.76 12.93 43.11
C GLY A 448 -11.11 13.23 41.66
N LEU A 449 -10.71 12.39 40.74
CA LEU A 449 -11.06 12.49 39.31
C LEU A 449 -12.58 12.30 39.10
N ILE A 450 -13.17 11.25 39.68
CA ILE A 450 -14.62 10.98 39.58
C ILE A 450 -15.42 12.13 40.15
N SER A 451 -15.03 12.66 41.35
CA SER A 451 -15.76 13.77 41.98
C SER A 451 -15.64 15.06 41.14
N GLY A 452 -14.50 15.36 40.56
CA GLY A 452 -14.31 16.49 39.65
C GLY A 452 -15.17 16.38 38.38
N LEU A 453 -15.20 15.18 37.76
CA LEU A 453 -16.03 14.92 36.60
C LEU A 453 -17.54 14.96 36.94
N THR A 454 -17.93 14.46 38.13
CA THR A 454 -19.33 14.53 38.61
C THR A 454 -19.73 15.99 38.85
N ALA A 455 -18.88 16.79 39.49
CA ALA A 455 -19.15 18.21 39.70
C ALA A 455 -19.28 18.98 38.36
N TYR A 456 -18.53 18.59 37.34
CA TYR A 456 -18.68 19.15 36.00
C TYR A 456 -20.02 18.72 35.37
N ALA A 457 -20.35 17.43 35.41
CA ALA A 457 -21.60 16.88 34.85
C ALA A 457 -22.85 17.47 35.53
N SER A 458 -22.81 17.71 36.86
CA SER A 458 -23.90 18.31 37.63
C SER A 458 -24.26 19.73 37.19
N ARG A 459 -23.40 20.42 36.44
CA ARG A 459 -23.74 21.73 35.85
C ARG A 459 -24.77 21.62 34.71
N PHE A 460 -24.87 20.46 34.10
CA PHE A 460 -25.75 20.22 32.96
C PHE A 460 -26.90 19.25 33.27
N THR A 461 -26.77 18.49 34.37
CA THR A 461 -27.74 17.46 34.75
C THR A 461 -28.07 17.60 36.23
N PRO A 462 -29.33 17.95 36.60
CA PRO A 462 -29.72 18.17 38.00
C PRO A 462 -29.76 16.90 38.86
N ASP A 463 -29.91 15.72 38.24
CA ASP A 463 -29.95 14.43 38.92
C ASP A 463 -28.54 13.94 39.26
N PRO A 464 -28.18 13.78 40.55
CA PRO A 464 -26.85 13.34 40.96
C PRO A 464 -26.48 11.95 40.49
N ALA A 465 -27.45 11.02 40.33
CA ALA A 465 -27.19 9.67 39.86
C ALA A 465 -26.82 9.67 38.37
N ILE A 466 -27.52 10.48 37.58
CA ILE A 466 -27.20 10.65 36.14
C ILE A 466 -25.87 11.35 35.99
N ALA A 467 -25.55 12.37 36.76
CA ALA A 467 -24.26 13.07 36.74
C ALA A 467 -23.10 12.13 37.08
N LEU A 468 -23.25 11.26 38.07
CA LEU A 468 -22.24 10.24 38.39
C LEU A 468 -22.06 9.23 37.27
N GLY A 469 -23.14 8.73 36.65
CA GLY A 469 -23.06 7.81 35.51
C GLY A 469 -22.35 8.44 34.29
N GLN A 470 -22.61 9.73 34.03
CA GLN A 470 -21.91 10.50 33.00
C GLN A 470 -20.41 10.65 33.32
N ALA A 471 -20.05 10.94 34.56
CA ALA A 471 -18.66 11.05 35.01
C ALA A 471 -17.89 9.73 34.85
N GLN A 472 -18.52 8.61 35.26
CA GLN A 472 -17.95 7.27 35.07
C GLN A 472 -17.73 6.95 33.59
N SER A 473 -18.72 7.21 32.73
CA SER A 473 -18.62 7.01 31.29
C SER A 473 -17.52 7.89 30.66
N GLN A 474 -17.38 9.12 31.16
CA GLN A 474 -16.31 10.02 30.71
C GLN A 474 -14.93 9.53 31.14
N LEU A 475 -14.79 9.01 32.35
CA LEU A 475 -13.56 8.43 32.86
C LEU A 475 -13.12 7.22 32.01
N VAL A 476 -14.05 6.31 31.71
CA VAL A 476 -13.78 5.16 30.82
C VAL A 476 -13.30 5.63 29.44
N ARG A 477 -13.90 6.69 28.89
CA ARG A 477 -13.44 7.27 27.61
C ARG A 477 -12.03 7.87 27.70
N ILE A 478 -11.71 8.54 28.80
CA ILE A 478 -10.36 9.11 29.03
C ILE A 478 -9.33 7.97 29.12
N VAL A 479 -9.60 6.96 29.94
CA VAL A 479 -8.70 5.79 30.08
C VAL A 479 -8.52 5.08 28.75
N GLY A 480 -9.60 4.83 28.01
CA GLY A 480 -9.54 4.21 26.69
C GLY A 480 -8.75 5.04 25.67
N ARG A 481 -8.88 6.36 25.68
CA ARG A 481 -8.11 7.27 24.81
C ARG A 481 -6.63 7.26 25.15
N GLU A 482 -6.25 7.31 26.42
CA GLU A 482 -4.85 7.27 26.85
C GLU A 482 -4.24 5.87 26.59
N ALA A 483 -4.96 4.79 26.87
CA ALA A 483 -4.54 3.44 26.55
C ALA A 483 -4.29 3.25 25.04
N ALA A 484 -5.19 3.75 24.20
CA ALA A 484 -4.99 3.74 22.75
C ALA A 484 -3.76 4.55 22.34
N THR A 485 -3.55 5.74 22.93
CA THR A 485 -2.37 6.57 22.65
C THR A 485 -1.07 5.83 22.95
N LEU A 486 -0.99 5.18 24.12
CA LEU A 486 0.17 4.37 24.51
C LEU A 486 0.37 3.18 23.56
N ALA A 487 -0.71 2.54 23.12
CA ALA A 487 -0.65 1.46 22.16
C ALA A 487 -0.05 1.92 20.81
N PHE A 488 -0.49 3.07 20.29
CA PHE A 488 0.12 3.65 19.08
C PHE A 488 1.60 3.96 19.27
N ALA A 489 1.98 4.53 20.43
CA ALA A 489 3.37 4.82 20.75
C ALA A 489 4.25 3.56 20.72
N ASP A 490 3.79 2.47 21.34
CA ASP A 490 4.50 1.19 21.38
C ASP A 490 4.61 0.56 19.99
N VAL A 491 3.54 0.60 19.19
CA VAL A 491 3.58 0.09 17.81
C VAL A 491 4.58 0.86 16.95
N PHE A 492 4.60 2.19 17.01
CA PHE A 492 5.61 2.99 16.30
C PHE A 492 7.03 2.67 16.75
N ARG A 493 7.24 2.41 18.05
CA ARG A 493 8.53 2.01 18.61
C ARG A 493 8.98 0.65 18.08
N LEU A 494 8.08 -0.35 18.04
CA LEU A 494 8.39 -1.66 17.46
C LEU A 494 8.70 -1.57 15.97
N MET A 495 7.96 -0.78 15.22
CA MET A 495 8.24 -0.53 13.80
C MET A 495 9.62 0.10 13.61
N ALA A 496 10.02 1.05 14.45
CA ALA A 496 11.36 1.64 14.41
C ALA A 496 12.45 0.58 14.61
N TRP A 497 12.26 -0.35 15.56
CA TRP A 497 13.19 -1.46 15.79
C TRP A 497 13.28 -2.42 14.60
N ILE A 498 12.17 -2.68 13.89
CA ILE A 498 12.19 -3.49 12.66
C ILE A 498 13.08 -2.84 11.60
N PHE A 499 13.01 -1.51 11.41
CA PHE A 499 13.87 -0.80 10.46
C PHE A 499 15.33 -0.79 10.89
N ILE A 500 15.62 -0.66 12.20
CA ILE A 500 16.98 -0.80 12.74
C ILE A 500 17.51 -2.22 12.51
N ALA A 501 16.72 -3.25 12.78
CA ALA A 501 17.10 -4.63 12.53
C ALA A 501 17.34 -4.89 11.03
N ALA A 502 16.53 -4.31 10.15
CA ALA A 502 16.70 -4.44 8.71
C ALA A 502 17.99 -3.80 8.17
N LEU A 503 18.62 -2.87 8.90
CA LEU A 503 19.95 -2.35 8.56
C LEU A 503 21.01 -3.45 8.50
N VAL A 504 20.86 -4.51 9.28
CA VAL A 504 21.78 -5.67 9.26
C VAL A 504 21.76 -6.37 7.90
N ILE A 505 20.66 -6.29 7.15
CA ILE A 505 20.52 -6.91 5.83
C ILE A 505 21.27 -6.11 4.75
N VAL A 506 21.37 -4.80 4.90
CA VAL A 506 21.91 -3.89 3.88
C VAL A 506 23.34 -4.22 3.45
N PRO A 507 24.29 -4.56 4.33
CA PRO A 507 25.66 -4.93 3.93
C PRO A 507 25.76 -6.20 3.06
N PHE A 508 24.78 -7.11 3.18
CA PHE A 508 24.75 -8.34 2.39
C PHE A 508 24.23 -8.13 0.95
N CYS A 509 23.69 -6.97 0.67
CA CYS A 509 23.32 -6.60 -0.70
C CYS A 509 24.57 -6.41 -1.53
N LYS A 510 24.61 -6.97 -2.75
CA LYS A 510 25.68 -6.68 -3.70
C LYS A 510 25.42 -5.31 -4.35
N PRO A 511 26.49 -4.56 -4.71
CA PRO A 511 26.32 -3.30 -5.43
C PRO A 511 25.54 -3.54 -6.74
N ALA A 512 24.72 -2.56 -7.13
CA ALA A 512 24.09 -2.61 -8.45
C ALA A 512 25.20 -2.58 -9.51
N PRO A 513 25.10 -3.38 -10.60
CA PRO A 513 26.05 -3.31 -11.69
C PRO A 513 26.06 -1.89 -12.26
N THR A 514 27.24 -1.27 -12.29
CA THR A 514 27.44 0.09 -12.81
C THR A 514 27.63 0.11 -14.33
N ASP A 515 27.78 -1.06 -14.95
CA ASP A 515 28.12 -1.17 -16.37
C ASP A 515 26.94 -1.70 -17.19
N GLY A 516 26.93 -1.25 -18.45
CA GLY A 516 26.00 -1.63 -19.50
C GLY A 516 25.91 -3.15 -19.76
N PRO A 517 25.17 -3.58 -20.78
CA PRO A 517 24.90 -4.99 -21.02
C PRO A 517 26.24 -5.76 -21.11
N PRO A 518 26.27 -6.99 -20.55
CA PRO A 518 27.49 -7.80 -20.62
C PRO A 518 27.91 -7.93 -22.10
N VAL A 519 29.15 -7.52 -22.38
CA VAL A 519 29.78 -7.79 -23.64
C VAL A 519 29.75 -9.32 -23.78
N SER A 520 29.08 -9.80 -24.80
CA SER A 520 29.08 -11.21 -25.17
C SER A 520 30.54 -11.58 -25.45
N GLU A 521 31.19 -12.26 -24.52
CA GLU A 521 32.38 -13.05 -24.84
C GLU A 521 31.89 -14.20 -25.71
N HIS A 522 32.52 -14.29 -26.89
CA HIS A 522 32.29 -15.25 -27.95
C HIS A 522 32.51 -16.69 -27.54
#